data_8d1222493ef39bb1744590d8c409a696
#
_entry.id   8d1222493ef39bb1744590d8c409a696
#
_cell.length_a   1.000
_cell.length_b   1.000
_cell.length_c   1.000
_cell.angle_alpha   90.00
_cell.angle_beta   90.00
_cell.angle_gamma   90.00
#
_symmetry.space_group_name_H-M   'P 1'
#
loop_
_entity.id
_entity.type
_entity.pdbx_description
1 polymer ?
#
loop_
_entity_poly.entity_id
_entity_poly.type
_entity_poly.pdbx_seq_one_letter_code
_entity_poly.pdbx_strand_id
1 'polypeptide(L)'
;MEIKNNTIYTNDLVKEFLRVYYFDKIKTIRIIMNILIAVLVVRFFFLDNTTTMDIITFIFGLFGIIELNTNMLPYTNYKRLEKRKDSILNTKIKYLFKEHNFMVDSGKEEYINYKDLYKVIERDNVYYLYINKYKAFIVSKEGISKNNIEKLSNNFKDKVSTYKYIK
;
A
#
# COMPACT_ATOMS: atom_id res chain seq x y z
N MET A 1 6.25 18.98 19.97
CA MET A 1 6.42 17.52 19.84
C MET A 1 7.73 17.26 19.10
N GLU A 2 8.59 16.36 19.58
CA GLU A 2 9.78 15.91 18.86
C GLU A 2 9.89 14.39 19.06
N ILE A 3 9.73 13.62 17.98
CA ILE A 3 9.77 12.15 18.01
C ILE A 3 10.73 11.67 16.93
N LYS A 4 11.78 10.95 17.34
CA LYS A 4 12.77 10.34 16.44
C LYS A 4 12.36 8.90 16.11
N ASN A 5 12.57 8.52 14.87
CA ASN A 5 12.38 7.14 14.42
C ASN A 5 13.46 6.77 13.39
N ASN A 6 13.87 5.51 13.42
CA ASN A 6 14.75 4.92 12.43
C ASN A 6 14.07 3.68 11.86
N THR A 7 13.69 3.74 10.61
CA THR A 7 13.05 2.60 9.92
C THR A 7 14.04 1.98 8.92
N ILE A 8 14.23 0.68 9.03
CA ILE A 8 14.93 -0.10 8.00
C ILE A 8 13.88 -0.69 7.08
N TYR A 9 13.99 -0.44 5.78
CA TYR A 9 13.06 -0.96 4.77
C TYR A 9 13.33 -2.44 4.50
N THR A 10 13.00 -3.28 5.50
CA THR A 10 13.14 -4.73 5.39
C THR A 10 12.27 -5.29 4.26
N ASN A 11 12.64 -6.48 3.77
CA ASN A 11 11.90 -7.16 2.72
C ASN A 11 10.41 -7.31 3.07
N ASP A 12 10.10 -7.67 4.32
CA ASP A 12 8.72 -7.91 4.75
C ASP A 12 7.93 -6.61 4.86
N LEU A 13 8.55 -5.55 5.38
CA LEU A 13 7.92 -4.23 5.47
C LEU A 13 7.58 -3.67 4.08
N VAL A 14 8.48 -3.84 3.11
CA VAL A 14 8.25 -3.39 1.73
C VAL A 14 7.21 -4.26 1.01
N LYS A 15 7.20 -5.59 1.22
CA LYS A 15 6.15 -6.47 0.69
C LYS A 15 4.77 -6.09 1.23
N GLU A 16 4.68 -5.83 2.54
CA GLU A 16 3.45 -5.40 3.17
C GLU A 16 2.96 -4.06 2.62
N PHE A 17 3.87 -3.08 2.49
CA PHE A 17 3.54 -1.80 1.84
C PHE A 17 3.00 -1.99 0.43
N LEU A 18 3.66 -2.78 -0.41
CA LEU A 18 3.20 -3.04 -1.77
C LEU A 18 1.81 -3.70 -1.78
N ARG A 19 1.55 -4.63 -0.88
CA ARG A 19 0.23 -5.23 -0.72
C ARG A 19 -0.83 -4.19 -0.41
N VAL A 20 -0.63 -3.37 0.62
CA VAL A 20 -1.57 -2.30 1.01
C VAL A 20 -1.76 -1.30 -0.14
N TYR A 21 -0.66 -0.87 -0.76
CA TYR A 21 -0.68 0.07 -1.89
C TYR A 21 -1.51 -0.45 -3.07
N TYR A 22 -1.28 -1.69 -3.50
CA TYR A 22 -2.01 -2.27 -4.62
C TYR A 22 -3.48 -2.51 -4.29
N PHE A 23 -3.79 -3.05 -3.13
CA PHE A 23 -5.18 -3.29 -2.73
C PHE A 23 -5.98 -1.99 -2.57
N ASP A 24 -5.39 -0.93 -2.05
CA ASP A 24 -6.05 0.38 -1.96
C ASP A 24 -6.22 1.01 -3.36
N LYS A 25 -5.18 0.93 -4.21
CA LYS A 25 -5.19 1.51 -5.55
C LYS A 25 -6.20 0.85 -6.50
N ILE A 26 -6.27 -0.47 -6.49
CA ILE A 26 -7.14 -1.23 -7.41
C ILE A 26 -8.50 -1.61 -6.80
N LYS A 27 -8.82 -1.12 -5.59
CA LYS A 27 -10.05 -1.52 -4.88
C LYS A 27 -11.31 -1.42 -5.75
N THR A 28 -11.54 -0.28 -6.37
CA THR A 28 -12.72 -0.04 -7.21
C THR A 28 -12.70 -0.91 -8.46
N ILE A 29 -11.55 -0.97 -9.16
CA ILE A 29 -11.39 -1.80 -10.35
C ILE A 29 -11.63 -3.27 -10.02
N ARG A 30 -11.08 -3.74 -8.88
CA ARG A 30 -11.27 -5.12 -8.41
C ARG A 30 -12.75 -5.46 -8.19
N ILE A 31 -13.52 -4.55 -7.56
CA ILE A 31 -14.96 -4.77 -7.34
C ILE A 31 -15.69 -4.87 -8.68
N ILE A 32 -15.47 -3.93 -9.59
CA ILE A 32 -16.11 -3.91 -10.91
C ILE A 32 -15.75 -5.17 -11.69
N MET A 33 -14.49 -5.54 -11.74
CA MET A 33 -14.02 -6.73 -12.46
C MET A 33 -14.60 -8.02 -11.87
N ASN A 34 -14.66 -8.14 -10.53
CA ASN A 34 -15.27 -9.31 -9.90
C ASN A 34 -16.77 -9.43 -10.25
N ILE A 35 -17.50 -8.31 -10.32
CA ILE A 35 -18.91 -8.32 -10.74
C ILE A 35 -19.02 -8.75 -12.21
N LEU A 36 -18.23 -8.18 -13.11
CA LEU A 36 -18.26 -8.54 -14.53
C LEU A 36 -17.94 -10.04 -14.74
N ILE A 37 -16.93 -10.55 -14.04
CA ILE A 37 -16.57 -11.95 -14.15
C ILE A 37 -17.65 -12.85 -13.55
N ALA A 38 -18.29 -12.45 -12.43
CA ALA A 38 -19.42 -13.18 -11.88
C ALA A 38 -20.59 -13.29 -12.90
N VAL A 39 -20.89 -12.21 -13.61
CA VAL A 39 -21.88 -12.21 -14.69
C VAL A 39 -21.49 -13.17 -15.82
N LEU A 40 -20.23 -13.17 -16.23
CA LEU A 40 -19.73 -14.09 -17.26
C LEU A 40 -19.81 -15.56 -16.82
N VAL A 41 -19.48 -15.84 -15.55
CA VAL A 41 -19.57 -17.19 -14.98
C VAL A 41 -21.05 -17.65 -14.95
N VAL A 42 -21.95 -16.81 -14.46
CA VAL A 42 -23.40 -17.12 -14.44
C VAL A 42 -23.90 -17.37 -15.86
N ARG A 43 -23.59 -16.49 -16.81
CA ARG A 43 -23.95 -16.67 -18.22
C ARG A 43 -23.48 -18.01 -18.77
N PHE A 44 -22.24 -18.42 -18.47
CA PHE A 44 -21.68 -19.69 -18.96
C PHE A 44 -22.54 -20.91 -18.56
N PHE A 45 -23.11 -20.92 -17.34
CA PHE A 45 -23.96 -22.02 -16.88
C PHE A 45 -25.38 -22.03 -17.49
N PHE A 46 -25.82 -20.90 -18.11
CA PHE A 46 -27.15 -20.79 -18.75
C PHE A 46 -27.08 -20.82 -20.28
N LEU A 47 -25.94 -21.12 -20.87
CA LEU A 47 -25.82 -21.28 -22.32
C LEU A 47 -26.27 -22.69 -22.74
N ASP A 48 -27.25 -22.77 -23.64
CA ASP A 48 -27.70 -24.03 -24.20
C ASP A 48 -26.68 -24.70 -25.10
N ASN A 49 -25.84 -23.89 -25.77
CA ASN A 49 -24.74 -24.34 -26.63
C ASN A 49 -23.45 -23.56 -26.29
N THR A 50 -22.47 -24.21 -25.66
CA THR A 50 -21.20 -23.62 -25.38
C THR A 50 -20.24 -23.75 -26.56
N THR A 51 -19.68 -22.62 -26.98
CA THR A 51 -18.65 -22.59 -28.01
C THR A 51 -17.24 -22.69 -27.39
N THR A 52 -16.23 -23.02 -28.21
CA THR A 52 -14.83 -23.00 -27.76
C THR A 52 -14.42 -21.62 -27.22
N MET A 53 -14.96 -20.53 -27.80
CA MET A 53 -14.69 -19.17 -27.32
C MET A 53 -15.29 -18.90 -25.95
N ASP A 54 -16.45 -19.46 -25.61
CA ASP A 54 -17.05 -19.34 -24.29
C ASP A 54 -16.18 -20.02 -23.21
N ILE A 55 -15.66 -21.20 -23.53
CA ILE A 55 -14.74 -21.95 -22.65
C ILE A 55 -13.45 -21.13 -22.40
N ILE A 56 -12.85 -20.61 -23.46
CA ILE A 56 -11.63 -19.78 -23.37
C ILE A 56 -11.90 -18.54 -22.51
N THR A 57 -13.01 -17.85 -22.77
CA THR A 57 -13.39 -16.64 -22.00
C THR A 57 -13.61 -16.96 -20.52
N PHE A 58 -14.26 -18.08 -20.20
CA PHE A 58 -14.46 -18.55 -18.83
C PHE A 58 -13.12 -18.81 -18.11
N ILE A 59 -12.19 -19.51 -18.75
CA ILE A 59 -10.86 -19.82 -18.21
C ILE A 59 -10.07 -18.51 -17.93
N PHE A 60 -10.05 -17.58 -18.89
CA PHE A 60 -9.40 -16.27 -18.69
C PHE A 60 -10.08 -15.45 -17.59
N GLY A 61 -11.39 -15.53 -17.47
CA GLY A 61 -12.13 -14.92 -16.38
C GLY A 61 -11.71 -15.44 -15.01
N LEU A 62 -11.61 -16.75 -14.84
CA LEU A 62 -11.13 -17.37 -13.59
C LEU A 62 -9.69 -16.95 -13.26
N PHE A 63 -8.80 -16.92 -14.26
CA PHE A 63 -7.43 -16.43 -14.09
C PHE A 63 -7.42 -14.96 -13.61
N GLY A 64 -8.24 -14.11 -14.22
CA GLY A 64 -8.38 -12.71 -13.82
C GLY A 64 -8.85 -12.53 -12.38
N ILE A 65 -9.80 -13.35 -11.90
CA ILE A 65 -10.22 -13.35 -10.48
C ILE A 65 -9.03 -13.67 -9.57
N ILE A 66 -8.30 -14.72 -9.90
CA ILE A 66 -7.15 -15.16 -9.09
C ILE A 66 -6.11 -14.04 -9.03
N GLU A 67 -5.73 -13.45 -10.15
CA GLU A 67 -4.74 -12.37 -10.20
C GLU A 67 -5.16 -11.13 -9.41
N LEU A 68 -6.43 -10.70 -9.56
CA LEU A 68 -6.95 -9.51 -8.88
C LEU A 68 -7.14 -9.69 -7.36
N ASN A 69 -7.39 -10.90 -6.90
CA ASN A 69 -7.69 -11.18 -5.49
C ASN A 69 -6.54 -11.82 -4.72
N THR A 70 -5.44 -12.17 -5.40
CA THR A 70 -4.22 -12.71 -4.78
C THR A 70 -3.14 -11.63 -4.62
N ASN A 71 -2.03 -12.03 -4.01
CA ASN A 71 -0.86 -11.17 -3.85
C ASN A 71 0.09 -11.22 -5.08
N MET A 72 -0.36 -11.70 -6.25
CA MET A 72 0.52 -11.84 -7.44
C MET A 72 1.08 -10.49 -7.89
N LEU A 73 0.25 -9.47 -8.04
CA LEU A 73 0.69 -8.12 -8.44
C LEU A 73 1.69 -7.49 -7.44
N PRO A 74 1.39 -7.42 -6.13
CA PRO A 74 2.36 -6.98 -5.13
C PRO A 74 3.66 -7.77 -5.18
N TYR A 75 3.60 -9.09 -5.30
CA TYR A 75 4.77 -9.97 -5.34
C TYR A 75 5.63 -9.72 -6.58
N THR A 76 5.03 -9.62 -7.77
CA THR A 76 5.74 -9.34 -9.03
C THR A 76 6.47 -8.00 -8.96
N ASN A 77 5.84 -6.98 -8.40
CA ASN A 77 6.47 -5.66 -8.24
C ASN A 77 7.57 -5.67 -7.18
N TYR A 78 7.41 -6.44 -6.10
CA TYR A 78 8.49 -6.68 -5.14
C TYR A 78 9.70 -7.33 -5.82
N LYS A 79 9.51 -8.37 -6.63
CA LYS A 79 10.59 -9.03 -7.37
C LYS A 79 11.31 -8.12 -8.36
N ARG A 80 10.57 -7.20 -9.00
CA ARG A 80 11.17 -6.16 -9.85
C ARG A 80 12.01 -5.17 -9.05
N LEU A 81 11.50 -4.75 -7.89
CA LEU A 81 12.23 -3.86 -6.99
C LEU A 81 13.52 -4.51 -6.45
N GLU A 82 13.45 -5.78 -6.06
CA GLU A 82 14.58 -6.56 -5.55
C GLU A 82 15.75 -6.63 -6.56
N LYS A 83 15.44 -6.70 -7.86
CA LYS A 83 16.43 -6.80 -8.95
C LYS A 83 17.03 -5.44 -9.36
N ARG A 84 16.50 -4.33 -8.88
CA ARG A 84 17.00 -2.99 -9.24
C ARG A 84 18.27 -2.66 -8.48
N LYS A 85 19.24 -2.04 -9.17
CA LYS A 85 20.50 -1.59 -8.55
C LYS A 85 20.29 -0.47 -7.53
N ASP A 86 19.28 0.36 -7.73
CA ASP A 86 18.85 1.48 -6.88
C ASP A 86 17.71 1.08 -5.91
N SER A 87 17.69 -0.20 -5.53
CA SER A 87 16.63 -0.69 -4.64
C SER A 87 16.69 -0.02 -3.27
N ILE A 88 15.51 0.36 -2.79
CA ILE A 88 15.33 0.90 -1.42
C ILE A 88 15.37 -0.18 -0.33
N LEU A 89 15.48 -1.45 -0.72
CA LEU A 89 15.52 -2.56 0.23
C LEU A 89 16.77 -2.46 1.14
N ASN A 90 16.55 -2.73 2.42
CA ASN A 90 17.57 -2.67 3.49
C ASN A 90 18.17 -1.28 3.70
N THR A 91 17.60 -0.23 3.11
CA THR A 91 18.04 1.14 3.43
C THR A 91 17.47 1.58 4.78
N LYS A 92 18.29 2.30 5.54
CA LYS A 92 17.87 2.92 6.80
C LYS A 92 17.44 4.35 6.54
N ILE A 93 16.20 4.67 6.86
CA ILE A 93 15.61 6.01 6.76
C ILE A 93 15.42 6.55 8.18
N LYS A 94 15.89 7.77 8.42
CA LYS A 94 15.68 8.46 9.69
C LYS A 94 14.52 9.45 9.55
N TYR A 95 13.70 9.53 10.58
CA TYR A 95 12.59 10.45 10.67
C TYR A 95 12.69 11.28 11.95
N LEU A 96 12.36 12.56 11.83
CA LEU A 96 12.21 13.46 12.96
C LEU A 96 10.85 14.16 12.85
N PHE A 97 9.88 13.72 13.64
CA PHE A 97 8.54 14.29 13.68
C PHE A 97 8.47 15.48 14.63
N LYS A 98 8.10 16.64 14.12
CA LYS A 98 7.85 17.87 14.87
C LYS A 98 6.37 18.17 14.93
N GLU A 99 6.00 19.33 15.39
CA GLU A 99 4.58 19.67 15.54
C GLU A 99 3.83 19.88 14.22
N HIS A 100 4.46 20.54 13.23
CA HIS A 100 3.81 20.90 11.96
C HIS A 100 4.37 20.16 10.74
N ASN A 101 5.56 19.60 10.87
CA ASN A 101 6.27 18.92 9.79
C ASN A 101 7.06 17.72 10.31
N PHE A 102 7.61 16.96 9.40
CA PHE A 102 8.60 15.96 9.72
C PHE A 102 9.77 16.05 8.73
N MET A 103 10.95 15.65 9.21
CA MET A 103 12.13 15.51 8.40
C MET A 103 12.32 14.03 8.05
N VAL A 104 12.73 13.78 6.81
CA VAL A 104 13.16 12.47 6.32
C VAL A 104 14.61 12.59 5.88
N ASP A 105 15.46 11.68 6.36
CA ASP A 105 16.85 11.57 5.93
C ASP A 105 17.09 10.17 5.36
N SER A 106 17.23 10.12 4.05
CA SER A 106 17.64 8.95 3.26
C SER A 106 19.00 9.13 2.58
N GLY A 107 19.87 9.94 3.19
CA GLY A 107 21.13 10.44 2.62
C GLY A 107 21.05 11.91 2.20
N LYS A 108 19.84 12.48 2.16
CA LYS A 108 19.57 13.91 2.03
C LYS A 108 18.35 14.23 2.90
N GLU A 109 18.45 15.30 3.67
CA GLU A 109 17.34 15.79 4.51
C GLU A 109 16.28 16.46 3.65
N GLU A 110 15.04 16.06 3.84
CA GLU A 110 13.84 16.63 3.23
C GLU A 110 12.81 16.95 4.32
N TYR A 111 12.26 18.17 4.32
CA TYR A 111 11.24 18.60 5.29
C TYR A 111 9.88 18.63 4.61
N ILE A 112 8.89 17.98 5.24
CA ILE A 112 7.55 17.80 4.67
C ILE A 112 6.52 18.24 5.72
N ASN A 113 5.61 19.16 5.36
CA ASN A 113 4.50 19.52 6.24
C ASN A 113 3.43 18.43 6.21
N TYR A 114 2.76 18.19 7.34
CA TYR A 114 1.68 17.20 7.40
C TYR A 114 0.52 17.51 6.47
N LYS A 115 0.18 18.80 6.32
CA LYS A 115 -0.89 19.27 5.41
C LYS A 115 -0.61 18.98 3.93
N ASP A 116 0.66 18.81 3.57
CA ASP A 116 1.09 18.52 2.19
C ASP A 116 1.04 17.01 1.89
N LEU A 117 0.78 16.16 2.90
CA LEU A 117 0.56 14.74 2.70
C LEU A 117 -0.76 14.48 1.97
N TYR A 118 -0.69 13.67 0.93
CA TYR A 118 -1.87 13.22 0.18
C TYR A 118 -2.80 12.36 1.06
N LYS A 119 -2.23 11.44 1.85
CA LYS A 119 -2.93 10.63 2.85
C LYS A 119 -1.96 9.95 3.79
N VAL A 120 -2.48 9.50 4.94
CA VAL A 120 -1.80 8.58 5.85
C VAL A 120 -2.64 7.32 6.00
N ILE A 121 -1.98 6.16 5.87
CA ILE A 121 -2.55 4.87 6.24
C ILE A 121 -1.78 4.38 7.45
N GLU A 122 -2.49 4.17 8.55
CA GLU A 122 -1.96 3.57 9.77
C GLU A 122 -2.35 2.10 9.84
N ARG A 123 -1.40 1.25 10.22
CA ARG A 123 -1.60 -0.13 10.63
C ARG A 123 -1.01 -0.37 12.03
N ASP A 124 -1.20 -1.55 12.57
CA ASP A 124 -0.74 -1.89 13.91
C ASP A 124 0.74 -1.55 14.15
N ASN A 125 1.62 -1.89 13.20
CA ASN A 125 3.06 -1.78 13.34
C ASN A 125 3.72 -0.72 12.44
N VAL A 126 2.95 0.01 11.61
CA VAL A 126 3.52 0.88 10.58
C VAL A 126 2.59 2.03 10.20
N TYR A 127 3.19 3.16 9.79
CA TYR A 127 2.52 4.23 9.06
C TYR A 127 3.03 4.28 7.62
N TYR A 128 2.13 4.49 6.67
CA TYR A 128 2.43 4.81 5.28
C TYR A 128 2.04 6.25 5.02
N LEU A 129 3.06 7.12 4.86
CA LEU A 129 2.90 8.56 4.67
C LEU A 129 2.98 8.87 3.18
N TYR A 130 1.83 9.00 2.52
CA TYR A 130 1.76 9.26 1.08
C TYR A 130 1.96 10.74 0.77
N ILE A 131 2.99 11.07 -0.01
CA ILE A 131 3.21 12.41 -0.55
C ILE A 131 2.28 12.65 -1.75
N ASN A 132 2.06 11.61 -2.55
CA ASN A 132 1.14 11.63 -3.69
C ASN A 132 0.57 10.22 -3.92
N LYS A 133 -0.19 10.03 -5.00
CA LYS A 133 -0.82 8.73 -5.34
C LYS A 133 0.17 7.58 -5.55
N TYR A 134 1.46 7.86 -5.76
CA TYR A 134 2.47 6.88 -6.18
C TYR A 134 3.66 6.75 -5.25
N LYS A 135 3.90 7.75 -4.40
CA LYS A 135 5.07 7.83 -3.52
C LYS A 135 4.64 7.92 -2.06
N ALA A 136 5.17 7.04 -1.23
CA ALA A 136 4.97 7.07 0.20
C ALA A 136 6.27 6.75 0.94
N PHE A 137 6.38 7.26 2.17
CA PHE A 137 7.34 6.81 3.14
C PHE A 137 6.73 5.75 4.04
N ILE A 138 7.55 4.79 4.46
CA ILE A 138 7.17 3.73 5.38
C ILE A 138 7.82 4.04 6.73
N VAL A 139 7.04 4.14 7.77
CA VAL A 139 7.52 4.43 9.13
C VAL A 139 7.11 3.29 10.05
N SER A 140 8.08 2.45 10.43
CA SER A 140 7.84 1.41 11.43
C SER A 140 7.53 2.06 12.80
N LYS A 141 6.57 1.51 13.52
CA LYS A 141 6.28 1.91 14.89
C LYS A 141 7.25 1.29 15.91
N GLU A 142 8.08 0.36 15.45
CA GLU A 142 9.10 -0.27 16.29
C GLU A 142 10.05 0.78 16.86
N GLY A 143 10.35 0.68 18.15
CA GLY A 143 11.19 1.65 18.86
C GLY A 143 10.51 2.98 19.21
N ILE A 144 9.25 3.18 18.85
CA ILE A 144 8.44 4.33 19.29
C ILE A 144 7.62 3.93 20.51
N SER A 145 7.65 4.72 21.59
CA SER A 145 6.81 4.46 22.77
C SER A 145 5.32 4.59 22.45
N LYS A 146 4.46 3.84 23.15
CA LYS A 146 2.99 3.88 22.95
C LYS A 146 2.41 5.31 23.02
N ASN A 147 2.86 6.11 23.98
CA ASN A 147 2.43 7.51 24.12
C ASN A 147 2.82 8.36 22.89
N ASN A 148 4.02 8.13 22.33
CA ASN A 148 4.46 8.83 21.13
C ASN A 148 3.73 8.35 19.86
N ILE A 149 3.37 7.06 19.77
CA ILE A 149 2.51 6.51 18.71
C ILE A 149 1.14 7.21 18.75
N GLU A 150 0.52 7.31 19.92
CA GLU A 150 -0.78 7.98 20.09
C GLU A 150 -0.71 9.45 19.70
N LYS A 151 0.34 10.18 20.16
CA LYS A 151 0.57 11.58 19.77
C LYS A 151 0.74 11.75 18.27
N LEU A 152 1.48 10.86 17.60
CA LEU A 152 1.65 10.87 16.15
C LEU A 152 0.34 10.59 15.41
N SER A 153 -0.41 9.57 15.85
CA SER A 153 -1.70 9.21 15.24
C SER A 153 -2.70 10.37 15.35
N ASN A 154 -2.78 11.03 16.52
CA ASN A 154 -3.64 12.19 16.71
C ASN A 154 -3.18 13.37 15.82
N ASN A 155 -1.88 13.65 15.78
CA ASN A 155 -1.34 14.70 14.92
C ASN A 155 -1.63 14.46 13.42
N PHE A 156 -1.56 13.21 12.95
CA PHE A 156 -1.93 12.85 11.57
C PHE A 156 -3.44 13.01 11.33
N LYS A 157 -4.29 12.58 12.28
CA LYS A 157 -5.76 12.77 12.19
C LYS A 157 -6.16 14.23 12.07
N ASP A 158 -5.50 15.09 12.83
CA ASP A 158 -5.83 16.52 12.90
C ASP A 158 -5.33 17.32 11.68
N LYS A 159 -4.19 16.90 11.08
CA LYS A 159 -3.47 17.74 10.10
C LYS A 159 -3.45 17.20 8.67
N VAL A 160 -3.77 15.91 8.47
CA VAL A 160 -3.79 15.29 7.16
C VAL A 160 -5.22 15.17 6.65
N SER A 161 -5.47 15.57 5.40
CA SER A 161 -6.81 15.57 4.81
C SER A 161 -7.44 14.16 4.72
N THR A 162 -6.65 13.13 4.59
CA THR A 162 -7.11 11.75 4.52
C THR A 162 -6.27 10.86 5.44
N TYR A 163 -6.90 10.39 6.50
CA TYR A 163 -6.32 9.43 7.43
C TYR A 163 -7.17 8.15 7.44
N LYS A 164 -6.53 6.98 7.38
CA LYS A 164 -7.19 5.67 7.45
C LYS A 164 -6.43 4.76 8.40
N TYR A 165 -7.14 4.09 9.29
CA TYR A 165 -6.62 2.96 10.07
C TYR A 165 -7.09 1.65 9.41
N ILE A 166 -6.17 0.73 9.16
CA ILE A 166 -6.43 -0.58 8.56
C ILE A 166 -5.79 -1.65 9.48
N LYS A 167 -6.60 -2.52 10.01
CA LYS A 167 -6.12 -3.70 10.76
C LYS A 167 -5.38 -4.69 9.88
#